data_ebe2f82fb04308f9305bf358e6d85957
#
_entry.id   ebe2f82fb04308f9305bf358e6d85957
#
_cell.length_a   1.000
_cell.length_b   1.000
_cell.length_c   1.000
_cell.angle_alpha   90.00
_cell.angle_beta   90.00
_cell.angle_gamma   90.00
#
_symmetry.space_group_name_H-M   'P 1'
#
loop_
_entity.id
_entity.type
_entity.pdbx_description
1 polymer ?
#
loop_
_entity_poly.entity_id
_entity_poly.type
_entity_poly.pdbx_seq_one_letter_code
_entity_poly.pdbx_strand_id
1 'polypeptide(L)'
;MTEALELEESGVVAIGTSLDGDPSHITLCSGALVAPNLVLTARHCVSRSITSTPSCDARGRSHNGAHLADDADPSLIGVYLGAQVRVERDLPRAHAIKTLHPTGQILCDADVAFLVLDRPLSGVAVLPMRLNAPVSSGEWVRPVGFGGGVSNTIGNRARRDRSTVLAVGPSANVDTGAVLGPREFEVDRATCRGDSGGPALDMQTGEIVGVVSRGGSCSVEGNHVYTRVDAYARLAQMAFREAERATRENVAANNVVPLAMPPAP
;
A
#
# COMPACT_ATOMS: atom_id res chain seq x y z
N MET A 1 -3.14 11.36 24.09
CA MET A 1 -3.87 10.57 23.08
C MET A 1 -3.49 10.99 21.66
N THR A 2 -3.32 12.29 21.37
CA THR A 2 -2.94 12.82 20.04
C THR A 2 -1.53 12.39 19.59
N GLU A 3 -0.54 12.47 20.48
CA GLU A 3 0.88 12.17 20.18
C GLU A 3 1.12 10.68 19.83
N ALA A 4 0.46 9.75 20.53
CA ALA A 4 0.55 8.31 20.22
C ALA A 4 -0.07 7.98 18.87
N LEU A 5 -1.19 8.62 18.49
CA LEU A 5 -1.83 8.45 17.19
C LEU A 5 -0.98 9.04 16.05
N GLU A 6 -0.32 10.19 16.29
CA GLU A 6 0.58 10.78 15.28
C GLU A 6 1.81 9.91 15.06
N LEU A 7 2.33 9.26 16.10
CA LEU A 7 3.43 8.31 15.98
C LEU A 7 3.01 7.07 15.17
N GLU A 8 1.85 6.47 15.48
CA GLU A 8 1.31 5.32 14.73
C GLU A 8 1.11 5.66 13.25
N GLU A 9 0.49 6.79 12.97
CA GLU A 9 0.29 7.27 11.60
C GLU A 9 1.59 7.59 10.85
N SER A 10 2.71 7.82 11.57
CA SER A 10 4.01 8.05 10.94
C SER A 10 4.47 6.87 10.08
N GLY A 11 3.99 5.67 10.37
CA GLY A 11 4.23 4.46 9.58
C GLY A 11 3.47 4.41 8.23
N VAL A 12 2.51 5.33 8.03
CA VAL A 12 1.87 5.48 6.71
C VAL A 12 2.73 6.40 5.86
N VAL A 13 3.19 5.89 4.72
CA VAL A 13 4.18 6.50 3.84
C VAL A 13 3.56 6.88 2.51
N ALA A 14 4.10 7.91 1.85
CA ALA A 14 3.76 8.18 0.45
C ALA A 14 4.67 7.37 -0.48
N ILE A 15 4.11 6.96 -1.62
CA ILE A 15 4.82 6.22 -2.66
C ILE A 15 4.71 7.05 -3.94
N GLY A 16 5.85 7.32 -4.57
CA GLY A 16 5.93 7.94 -5.88
C GLY A 16 6.48 6.93 -6.87
N THR A 17 5.73 6.64 -7.93
CA THR A 17 6.10 5.65 -8.95
C THR A 17 6.03 6.27 -10.34
N SER A 18 7.10 6.13 -11.13
CA SER A 18 7.06 6.36 -12.56
C SER A 18 6.68 5.05 -13.24
N LEU A 19 5.43 4.94 -13.69
CA LEU A 19 4.89 3.72 -14.32
C LEU A 19 5.26 3.58 -15.79
N ASP A 20 5.66 4.67 -16.44
CA ASP A 20 6.07 4.71 -17.85
C ASP A 20 7.60 4.86 -18.03
N GLY A 21 8.33 4.93 -16.91
CA GLY A 21 9.77 5.12 -16.91
C GLY A 21 10.22 6.59 -17.06
N ASP A 22 9.28 7.54 -17.23
CA ASP A 22 9.58 8.97 -17.29
C ASP A 22 9.58 9.56 -15.87
N PRO A 23 10.71 10.03 -15.35
CA PRO A 23 10.80 10.60 -14.01
C PRO A 23 10.00 11.89 -13.82
N SER A 24 9.50 12.51 -14.90
CA SER A 24 8.59 13.66 -14.82
C SER A 24 7.12 13.25 -14.57
N HIS A 25 6.79 11.98 -14.78
CA HIS A 25 5.43 11.44 -14.60
C HIS A 25 5.37 10.54 -13.36
N ILE A 26 5.31 11.15 -12.18
CA ILE A 26 5.23 10.40 -10.92
C ILE A 26 3.77 10.31 -10.45
N THR A 27 3.29 9.09 -10.27
CA THR A 27 1.99 8.80 -9.66
C THR A 27 2.15 8.71 -8.16
N LEU A 28 1.32 9.44 -7.41
CA LEU A 28 1.25 9.37 -5.95
C LEU A 28 0.29 8.28 -5.50
N CYS A 29 0.79 7.41 -4.64
CA CYS A 29 0.06 6.43 -3.85
C CYS A 29 0.41 6.55 -2.36
N SER A 30 -0.24 5.74 -1.56
CA SER A 30 0.01 5.54 -0.14
C SER A 30 0.50 4.12 0.12
N GLY A 31 1.13 3.90 1.26
CA GLY A 31 1.55 2.59 1.73
C GLY A 31 1.74 2.58 3.25
N ALA A 32 2.06 1.43 3.79
CA ALA A 32 2.31 1.23 5.21
C ALA A 32 3.64 0.52 5.45
N LEU A 33 4.49 1.05 6.32
CA LEU A 33 5.74 0.41 6.73
C LEU A 33 5.40 -0.76 7.66
N VAL A 34 5.63 -1.99 7.22
CA VAL A 34 5.32 -3.23 7.97
C VAL A 34 6.56 -3.95 8.50
N ALA A 35 7.75 -3.54 8.05
CA ALA A 35 9.06 -3.82 8.66
C ALA A 35 9.99 -2.64 8.33
N PRO A 36 11.14 -2.46 8.99
CA PRO A 36 12.01 -1.30 8.77
C PRO A 36 12.37 -1.05 7.30
N ASN A 37 12.42 -2.10 6.47
CA ASN A 37 12.69 -2.03 5.03
C ASN A 37 11.62 -2.73 4.18
N LEU A 38 10.38 -2.78 4.66
CA LEU A 38 9.27 -3.41 3.94
C LEU A 38 8.01 -2.53 3.98
N VAL A 39 7.49 -2.17 2.82
CA VAL A 39 6.26 -1.38 2.68
C VAL A 39 5.18 -2.24 2.03
N LEU A 40 3.98 -2.23 2.60
CA LEU A 40 2.74 -2.76 2.04
C LEU A 40 2.04 -1.66 1.23
N THR A 41 1.53 -1.99 0.04
CA THR A 41 0.75 -1.08 -0.81
C THR A 41 -0.20 -1.85 -1.73
N ALA A 42 -0.90 -1.16 -2.62
CA ALA A 42 -1.68 -1.78 -3.69
C ALA A 42 -0.81 -2.10 -4.91
N ARG A 43 -1.15 -3.16 -5.64
CA ARG A 43 -0.40 -3.54 -6.83
C ARG A 43 -0.53 -2.51 -7.96
N HIS A 44 -1.70 -1.90 -8.15
CA HIS A 44 -1.87 -0.86 -9.17
C HIS A 44 -1.02 0.40 -8.92
N CYS A 45 -0.42 0.55 -7.75
CA CYS A 45 0.53 1.62 -7.45
C CYS A 45 1.94 1.36 -8.04
N VAL A 46 2.23 0.12 -8.38
CA VAL A 46 3.56 -0.35 -8.82
C VAL A 46 3.54 -1.11 -10.14
N SER A 47 2.34 -1.36 -10.66
CA SER A 47 2.11 -1.99 -11.98
C SER A 47 1.15 -1.13 -12.78
N ARG A 48 1.40 -0.98 -14.07
CA ARG A 48 0.54 -0.19 -14.94
C ARG A 48 -0.84 -0.84 -15.08
N SER A 49 -1.90 -0.11 -14.75
CA SER A 49 -3.27 -0.54 -15.00
C SER A 49 -3.69 -0.23 -16.43
N ILE A 50 -4.32 -1.20 -17.10
CA ILE A 50 -4.83 -1.04 -18.48
C ILE A 50 -6.17 -0.30 -18.48
N THR A 51 -6.93 -0.36 -17.39
CA THR A 51 -8.20 0.37 -17.26
C THR A 51 -8.21 1.26 -16.03
N SER A 52 -8.78 2.46 -16.17
CA SER A 52 -8.94 3.42 -15.07
C SER A 52 -10.15 3.12 -14.18
N THR A 53 -11.08 2.29 -14.65
CA THR A 53 -12.34 1.96 -13.96
C THR A 53 -12.54 0.45 -13.91
N PRO A 54 -11.82 -0.27 -13.01
CA PRO A 54 -11.95 -1.71 -12.89
C PRO A 54 -13.38 -2.14 -12.54
N SER A 55 -13.92 -3.10 -13.30
CA SER A 55 -15.21 -3.72 -13.02
C SER A 55 -15.01 -5.21 -12.74
N CYS A 56 -15.40 -5.65 -11.55
CA CYS A 56 -15.12 -6.97 -11.00
C CYS A 56 -16.42 -7.72 -10.69
N ASP A 57 -16.40 -9.04 -10.75
CA ASP A 57 -17.49 -9.88 -10.24
C ASP A 57 -17.18 -10.40 -8.83
N ALA A 58 -18.17 -11.00 -8.18
CA ALA A 58 -18.05 -11.57 -6.84
C ALA A 58 -17.11 -12.80 -6.76
N ARG A 59 -16.57 -13.27 -7.88
CA ARG A 59 -15.54 -14.31 -7.94
C ARG A 59 -14.13 -13.74 -8.14
N GLY A 60 -13.99 -12.41 -8.10
CA GLY A 60 -12.72 -11.72 -8.35
C GLY A 60 -12.27 -11.74 -9.82
N ARG A 61 -13.21 -11.93 -10.77
CA ARG A 61 -12.90 -11.87 -12.20
C ARG A 61 -13.22 -10.48 -12.74
N SER A 62 -12.48 -10.06 -13.76
CA SER A 62 -12.75 -8.80 -14.44
C SER A 62 -13.80 -8.94 -15.53
N HIS A 63 -14.73 -7.98 -15.59
CA HIS A 63 -15.69 -7.86 -16.70
C HIS A 63 -15.18 -6.98 -17.84
N ASN A 64 -14.25 -6.06 -17.58
CA ASN A 64 -13.82 -5.06 -18.56
C ASN A 64 -12.30 -5.04 -18.79
N GLY A 65 -11.62 -6.17 -18.54
CA GLY A 65 -10.17 -6.26 -18.74
C GLY A 65 -9.38 -5.43 -17.73
N ALA A 66 -9.78 -5.44 -16.45
CA ALA A 66 -9.03 -4.83 -15.35
C ALA A 66 -7.69 -5.57 -15.13
N HIS A 67 -6.85 -5.57 -16.17
CA HIS A 67 -5.53 -6.17 -16.17
C HIS A 67 -4.50 -5.17 -15.63
N LEU A 68 -3.54 -5.72 -14.92
CA LEU A 68 -2.28 -5.07 -14.60
C LEU A 68 -1.25 -5.53 -15.62
N ALA A 69 -0.60 -4.58 -16.27
CA ALA A 69 0.47 -4.81 -17.22
C ALA A 69 1.81 -4.95 -16.50
N ASP A 70 2.89 -4.53 -17.15
CA ASP A 70 4.23 -4.61 -16.62
C ASP A 70 4.37 -3.84 -15.30
N ASP A 71 5.15 -4.39 -14.39
CA ASP A 71 5.54 -3.72 -13.16
C ASP A 71 6.54 -2.60 -13.47
N ALA A 72 6.49 -1.53 -12.68
CA ALA A 72 7.54 -0.53 -12.70
C ALA A 72 8.87 -1.16 -12.26
N ASP A 73 9.97 -0.67 -12.83
CA ASP A 73 11.30 -0.98 -12.28
C ASP A 73 11.31 -0.56 -10.79
N PRO A 74 11.68 -1.46 -9.87
CA PRO A 74 11.68 -1.12 -8.44
C PRO A 74 12.49 0.14 -8.11
N SER A 75 13.58 0.41 -8.83
CA SER A 75 14.41 1.62 -8.65
C SER A 75 13.68 2.93 -8.94
N LEU A 76 12.57 2.88 -9.71
CA LEU A 76 11.71 4.03 -10.03
C LEU A 76 10.56 4.19 -9.00
N ILE A 77 10.56 3.39 -7.94
CA ILE A 77 9.57 3.48 -6.87
C ILE A 77 10.22 4.10 -5.64
N GLY A 78 9.90 5.35 -5.38
CA GLY A 78 10.37 6.11 -4.21
C GLY A 78 9.40 6.05 -3.04
N VAL A 79 9.94 5.92 -1.82
CA VAL A 79 9.18 5.97 -0.56
C VAL A 79 9.53 7.26 0.19
N TYR A 80 8.50 8.01 0.57
CA TYR A 80 8.61 9.33 1.17
C TYR A 80 8.01 9.34 2.58
N LEU A 81 8.65 10.05 3.49
CA LEU A 81 8.22 10.21 4.89
C LEU A 81 7.79 11.65 5.17
N GLY A 82 6.90 11.79 6.12
CA GLY A 82 6.42 13.09 6.60
C GLY A 82 4.90 13.23 6.48
N ALA A 83 4.36 14.27 7.09
CA ALA A 83 2.94 14.58 7.05
C ALA A 83 2.54 15.31 5.75
N GLN A 84 3.49 15.89 5.05
CA GLN A 84 3.31 16.58 3.77
C GLN A 84 4.39 16.12 2.81
N VAL A 85 3.99 15.62 1.65
CA VAL A 85 4.89 15.08 0.62
C VAL A 85 4.50 15.66 -0.74
N ARG A 86 5.50 16.05 -1.52
CA ARG A 86 5.38 16.47 -2.90
C ARG A 86 6.33 15.63 -3.73
N VAL A 87 5.82 14.52 -4.24
CA VAL A 87 6.65 13.50 -4.93
C VAL A 87 7.40 14.05 -6.14
N GLU A 88 6.95 15.18 -6.73
CA GLU A 88 7.60 15.83 -7.85
C GLU A 88 8.78 16.74 -7.42
N ARG A 89 8.97 16.98 -6.12
CA ARG A 89 9.93 17.94 -5.58
C ARG A 89 10.78 17.38 -4.45
N ASP A 90 10.18 16.53 -3.62
CA ASP A 90 10.86 15.95 -2.47
C ASP A 90 11.75 14.78 -2.91
N LEU A 91 12.81 14.55 -2.18
CA LEU A 91 13.64 13.37 -2.39
C LEU A 91 13.08 12.17 -1.59
N PRO A 92 12.99 10.99 -2.21
CA PRO A 92 12.58 9.79 -1.48
C PRO A 92 13.61 9.44 -0.39
N ARG A 93 13.13 8.86 0.69
CA ARG A 93 13.97 8.39 1.80
C ARG A 93 14.58 7.02 1.53
N ALA A 94 13.92 6.24 0.71
CA ALA A 94 14.40 4.97 0.19
C ALA A 94 13.77 4.68 -1.17
N HIS A 95 14.37 3.77 -1.93
CA HIS A 95 13.80 3.21 -3.14
C HIS A 95 13.52 1.72 -2.95
N ALA A 96 12.57 1.20 -3.70
CA ALA A 96 12.39 -0.25 -3.75
C ALA A 96 13.57 -0.89 -4.50
N ILE A 97 13.94 -2.11 -4.08
CA ILE A 97 14.86 -2.98 -4.79
C ILE A 97 14.16 -4.25 -5.28
N LYS A 98 12.97 -4.51 -4.76
CA LYS A 98 12.15 -5.66 -5.16
C LYS A 98 10.68 -5.38 -4.88
N THR A 99 9.83 -5.82 -5.81
CA THR A 99 8.38 -5.84 -5.65
C THR A 99 7.91 -7.30 -5.53
N LEU A 100 7.01 -7.59 -4.59
CA LEU A 100 6.35 -8.88 -4.43
C LEU A 100 4.84 -8.67 -4.47
N HIS A 101 4.15 -9.44 -5.30
CA HIS A 101 2.70 -9.39 -5.47
C HIS A 101 2.16 -10.74 -5.94
N PRO A 102 0.83 -10.97 -5.98
CA PRO A 102 0.26 -12.17 -6.55
C PRO A 102 0.62 -12.34 -8.03
N THR A 103 0.79 -13.57 -8.50
CA THR A 103 1.19 -13.88 -9.88
C THR A 103 0.11 -13.57 -10.93
N GLY A 104 -1.17 -13.47 -10.52
CA GLY A 104 -2.26 -13.12 -11.42
C GLY A 104 -2.13 -11.69 -11.96
N GLN A 105 -2.57 -11.46 -13.20
CA GLN A 105 -2.53 -10.14 -13.85
C GLN A 105 -3.88 -9.40 -13.80
N ILE A 106 -4.81 -9.82 -12.96
CA ILE A 106 -6.11 -9.16 -12.79
C ILE A 106 -6.10 -8.39 -11.50
N LEU A 107 -6.51 -7.12 -11.54
CA LEU A 107 -6.59 -6.25 -10.36
C LEU A 107 -7.63 -6.78 -9.36
N CYS A 108 -8.78 -7.21 -9.88
CA CYS A 108 -9.86 -7.73 -9.05
C CYS A 108 -9.37 -8.82 -8.10
N ASP A 109 -9.66 -8.66 -6.82
CA ASP A 109 -9.33 -9.63 -5.78
C ASP A 109 -7.81 -9.91 -5.60
N ALA A 110 -6.92 -9.13 -6.23
CA ALA A 110 -5.46 -9.36 -6.19
C ALA A 110 -4.61 -8.07 -6.12
N ASP A 111 -5.23 -6.98 -5.71
CA ASP A 111 -4.60 -5.66 -5.69
C ASP A 111 -3.83 -5.40 -4.39
N VAL A 112 -2.70 -6.09 -4.24
CA VAL A 112 -1.78 -5.96 -3.10
C VAL A 112 -0.35 -6.17 -3.56
N ALA A 113 0.60 -5.39 -3.01
CA ALA A 113 2.02 -5.53 -3.24
C ALA A 113 2.85 -5.20 -2.00
N PHE A 114 4.06 -5.74 -1.95
CA PHE A 114 5.08 -5.42 -0.97
C PHE A 114 6.33 -4.89 -1.67
N LEU A 115 6.93 -3.84 -1.11
CA LEU A 115 8.16 -3.24 -1.58
C LEU A 115 9.28 -3.52 -0.58
N VAL A 116 10.29 -4.25 -0.98
CA VAL A 116 11.54 -4.37 -0.22
C VAL A 116 12.40 -3.16 -0.56
N LEU A 117 12.88 -2.44 0.46
CA LEU A 117 13.61 -1.20 0.30
C LEU A 117 15.12 -1.41 0.31
N ASP A 118 15.85 -0.51 -0.34
CA ASP A 118 17.31 -0.46 -0.41
C ASP A 118 17.96 -0.17 0.96
N ARG A 119 17.21 0.43 1.88
CA ARG A 119 17.65 0.74 3.24
C ARG A 119 16.48 0.75 4.23
N PRO A 120 16.75 0.51 5.52
CA PRO A 120 15.72 0.64 6.55
C PRO A 120 15.32 2.11 6.76
N LEU A 121 14.04 2.34 7.01
CA LEU A 121 13.49 3.62 7.45
C LEU A 121 13.47 3.64 8.98
N SER A 122 13.89 4.75 9.56
CA SER A 122 13.95 4.96 11.01
C SER A 122 13.20 6.22 11.43
N GLY A 123 12.80 6.32 12.70
CA GLY A 123 12.06 7.45 13.23
C GLY A 123 10.57 7.47 12.86
N VAL A 124 10.06 6.36 12.35
CA VAL A 124 8.64 6.16 11.99
C VAL A 124 8.15 4.81 12.51
N ALA A 125 6.87 4.68 12.75
CA ALA A 125 6.28 3.44 13.27
C ALA A 125 6.33 2.31 12.23
N VAL A 126 6.51 1.09 12.71
CA VAL A 126 6.24 -0.14 11.95
C VAL A 126 4.86 -0.62 12.35
N LEU A 127 3.97 -0.76 11.38
CA LEU A 127 2.57 -1.09 11.60
C LEU A 127 2.35 -2.60 11.54
N PRO A 128 1.72 -3.22 12.56
CA PRO A 128 1.41 -4.64 12.53
C PRO A 128 0.31 -4.96 11.51
N MET A 129 0.31 -6.19 11.01
CA MET A 129 -0.71 -6.70 10.09
C MET A 129 -1.54 -7.81 10.74
N ARG A 130 -2.86 -7.76 10.63
CA ARG A 130 -3.76 -8.85 11.05
C ARG A 130 -3.82 -9.94 9.98
N LEU A 131 -2.93 -10.94 10.10
CA LEU A 131 -2.78 -12.02 9.12
C LEU A 131 -3.50 -13.33 9.49
N ASN A 132 -4.07 -13.42 10.68
CA ASN A 132 -4.65 -14.63 11.27
C ASN A 132 -6.17 -14.64 11.32
N ALA A 133 -6.83 -13.53 11.03
CA ALA A 133 -8.28 -13.42 11.05
C ALA A 133 -8.78 -12.40 10.00
N PRO A 134 -9.89 -12.71 9.31
CA PRO A 134 -10.53 -11.78 8.41
C PRO A 134 -11.13 -10.60 9.16
N VAL A 135 -11.33 -9.49 8.44
CA VAL A 135 -12.21 -8.41 8.87
C VAL A 135 -13.67 -8.86 8.79
N SER A 136 -14.54 -8.32 9.64
CA SER A 136 -15.97 -8.63 9.67
C SER A 136 -16.83 -7.39 9.39
N SER A 137 -18.01 -7.59 8.83
CA SER A 137 -19.00 -6.51 8.68
C SER A 137 -19.34 -5.91 10.05
N GLY A 138 -19.43 -4.59 10.11
CA GLY A 138 -19.64 -3.82 11.33
C GLY A 138 -18.37 -3.47 12.10
N GLU A 139 -17.21 -4.02 11.76
CA GLU A 139 -15.94 -3.59 12.35
C GLU A 139 -15.64 -2.13 12.00
N TRP A 140 -14.96 -1.44 12.90
CA TRP A 140 -14.51 -0.08 12.69
C TRP A 140 -13.04 -0.03 12.32
N VAL A 141 -12.77 0.69 11.25
CA VAL A 141 -11.43 0.89 10.74
C VAL A 141 -11.11 2.38 10.61
N ARG A 142 -9.84 2.71 10.63
CA ARG A 142 -9.31 4.04 10.37
C ARG A 142 -8.49 4.01 9.08
N PRO A 143 -9.03 4.51 7.97
CA PRO A 143 -8.25 4.73 6.76
C PRO A 143 -7.26 5.88 6.94
N VAL A 144 -6.02 5.69 6.47
CA VAL A 144 -4.97 6.73 6.47
C VAL A 144 -4.26 6.73 5.12
N GLY A 145 -4.03 7.90 4.56
CA GLY A 145 -3.33 8.03 3.28
C GLY A 145 -2.95 9.46 2.92
N PHE A 146 -2.44 9.65 1.72
CA PHE A 146 -1.97 10.93 1.18
C PHE A 146 -2.90 11.49 0.10
N GLY A 147 -4.14 11.00 0.05
CA GLY A 147 -5.13 11.43 -0.93
C GLY A 147 -5.63 12.85 -0.70
N GLY A 148 -5.92 13.53 -1.81
CA GLY A 148 -6.60 14.84 -1.79
C GLY A 148 -8.11 14.68 -1.77
N GLY A 149 -8.81 15.53 -1.01
CA GLY A 149 -10.27 15.54 -0.89
C GLY A 149 -10.82 16.95 -0.74
N VAL A 150 -12.12 17.05 -0.42
CA VAL A 150 -12.82 18.35 -0.28
C VAL A 150 -12.12 19.27 0.73
N SER A 151 -11.50 18.73 1.75
CA SER A 151 -10.82 19.46 2.82
C SER A 151 -9.32 19.15 2.95
N ASN A 152 -8.76 18.35 2.04
CA ASN A 152 -7.36 17.95 2.10
C ASN A 152 -6.65 18.14 0.76
N THR A 153 -5.43 18.65 0.80
CA THR A 153 -4.56 18.78 -0.37
C THR A 153 -3.86 17.44 -0.62
N ILE A 154 -3.87 16.95 -1.86
CA ILE A 154 -3.14 15.76 -2.26
C ILE A 154 -1.67 15.85 -1.83
N GLY A 155 -1.14 14.76 -1.27
CA GLY A 155 0.19 14.71 -0.69
C GLY A 155 0.26 15.13 0.78
N ASN A 156 -0.84 15.55 1.39
CA ASN A 156 -0.91 15.69 2.84
C ASN A 156 -1.47 14.40 3.43
N ARG A 157 -0.74 13.82 4.43
CA ARG A 157 -1.26 12.65 5.14
C ARG A 157 -2.50 13.04 5.94
N ALA A 158 -3.57 12.32 5.69
CA ALA A 158 -4.85 12.50 6.36
C ALA A 158 -5.43 11.15 6.78
N ARG A 159 -6.24 11.19 7.83
CA ARG A 159 -7.01 10.04 8.30
C ARG A 159 -8.50 10.34 8.24
N ARG A 160 -9.30 9.29 8.17
CA ARG A 160 -10.71 9.34 8.56
C ARG A 160 -10.80 8.98 10.03
N ASP A 161 -11.66 9.66 10.78
CA ASP A 161 -11.80 9.40 12.22
C ASP A 161 -12.32 7.98 12.48
N ARG A 162 -13.26 7.54 11.66
CA ARG A 162 -13.85 6.20 11.71
C ARG A 162 -14.56 5.91 10.40
N SER A 163 -14.36 4.68 9.90
CA SER A 163 -15.14 4.08 8.82
C SER A 163 -15.65 2.71 9.25
N THR A 164 -16.83 2.34 8.78
CA THR A 164 -17.46 1.06 9.10
C THR A 164 -17.28 0.10 7.93
N VAL A 165 -16.90 -1.14 8.21
CA VAL A 165 -16.93 -2.22 7.22
C VAL A 165 -18.37 -2.57 6.90
N LEU A 166 -18.81 -2.29 5.68
CA LEU A 166 -20.19 -2.53 5.22
C LEU A 166 -20.40 -3.98 4.81
N ALA A 167 -19.47 -4.53 4.06
CA ALA A 167 -19.54 -5.87 3.52
C ALA A 167 -18.15 -6.50 3.37
N VAL A 168 -18.11 -7.83 3.45
CA VAL A 168 -16.93 -8.65 3.18
C VAL A 168 -17.26 -9.62 2.05
N GLY A 169 -16.36 -9.72 1.06
CA GLY A 169 -16.55 -10.57 -0.10
C GLY A 169 -16.43 -12.09 0.19
N PRO A 170 -16.99 -12.93 -0.69
CA PRO A 170 -17.66 -12.56 -1.93
C PRO A 170 -19.07 -11.98 -1.68
N SER A 171 -19.37 -10.82 -2.25
CA SER A 171 -20.64 -10.12 -2.03
C SER A 171 -20.98 -9.18 -3.19
N ALA A 172 -22.26 -8.86 -3.35
CA ALA A 172 -22.73 -7.76 -4.16
C ALA A 172 -23.65 -6.89 -3.28
N ASN A 173 -23.16 -5.70 -2.92
CA ASN A 173 -23.90 -4.76 -2.12
C ASN A 173 -24.79 -3.92 -3.03
N VAL A 174 -26.11 -4.16 -2.97
CA VAL A 174 -27.09 -3.48 -3.83
C VAL A 174 -27.26 -2.00 -3.49
N ASP A 175 -27.01 -1.62 -2.24
CA ASP A 175 -27.20 -0.24 -1.77
C ASP A 175 -26.07 0.69 -2.26
N THR A 176 -24.86 0.19 -2.31
CA THR A 176 -23.67 0.95 -2.73
C THR A 176 -23.21 0.63 -4.15
N GLY A 177 -23.73 -0.45 -4.73
CA GLY A 177 -23.29 -0.97 -6.02
C GLY A 177 -21.92 -1.66 -6.00
N ALA A 178 -21.31 -1.85 -4.83
CA ALA A 178 -20.04 -2.53 -4.71
C ALA A 178 -20.18 -4.04 -4.99
N VAL A 179 -19.31 -4.55 -5.84
CA VAL A 179 -19.15 -6.00 -6.07
C VAL A 179 -17.76 -6.40 -5.59
N LEU A 180 -17.74 -7.31 -4.62
CA LEU A 180 -16.54 -7.72 -3.88
C LEU A 180 -16.15 -9.14 -4.25
N GLY A 181 -14.90 -9.34 -4.63
CA GLY A 181 -14.28 -10.65 -4.71
C GLY A 181 -14.03 -11.27 -3.32
N PRO A 182 -13.63 -12.56 -3.26
CA PRO A 182 -13.46 -13.28 -1.99
C PRO A 182 -12.42 -12.68 -1.03
N ARG A 183 -11.48 -11.87 -1.54
CA ARG A 183 -10.39 -11.27 -0.76
C ARG A 183 -10.53 -9.76 -0.59
N GLU A 184 -11.76 -9.27 -0.69
CA GLU A 184 -12.06 -7.85 -0.63
C GLU A 184 -13.07 -7.53 0.48
N PHE A 185 -13.10 -6.30 0.90
CA PHE A 185 -14.16 -5.74 1.75
C PHE A 185 -14.46 -4.30 1.35
N GLU A 186 -15.63 -3.83 1.72
CA GLU A 186 -16.11 -2.48 1.48
C GLU A 186 -16.21 -1.71 2.79
N VAL A 187 -15.87 -0.43 2.76
CA VAL A 187 -16.16 0.50 3.85
C VAL A 187 -17.07 1.64 3.39
N ASP A 188 -17.75 2.28 4.34
CA ASP A 188 -18.74 3.32 4.12
C ASP A 188 -18.15 4.58 3.49
N ARG A 189 -17.03 5.04 4.01
CA ARG A 189 -16.44 6.33 3.62
C ARG A 189 -14.95 6.36 3.87
N ALA A 190 -14.15 6.45 2.83
CA ALA A 190 -12.72 6.40 3.09
C ALA A 190 -11.80 7.11 2.10
N THR A 191 -11.91 6.86 0.79
CA THR A 191 -10.78 7.04 -0.10
C THR A 191 -10.95 8.14 -1.10
N CYS A 192 -9.83 8.82 -1.36
CA CYS A 192 -9.68 9.83 -2.39
C CYS A 192 -8.51 9.45 -3.30
N ARG A 193 -8.36 10.17 -4.41
CA ARG A 193 -7.20 10.00 -5.28
C ARG A 193 -5.90 10.27 -4.51
N GLY A 194 -4.99 9.32 -4.51
CA GLY A 194 -3.74 9.32 -3.73
C GLY A 194 -3.76 8.44 -2.48
N ASP A 195 -4.96 8.02 -1.99
CA ASP A 195 -5.07 7.07 -0.89
C ASP A 195 -4.83 5.61 -1.31
N SER A 196 -4.80 5.33 -2.60
CA SER A 196 -4.49 4.01 -3.17
C SER A 196 -3.30 3.35 -2.47
N GLY A 197 -3.46 2.10 -2.03
CA GLY A 197 -2.44 1.35 -1.29
C GLY A 197 -2.29 1.73 0.19
N GLY A 198 -2.95 2.80 0.65
CA GLY A 198 -2.97 3.17 2.06
C GLY A 198 -3.72 2.15 2.92
N PRO A 199 -3.36 2.01 4.21
CA PRO A 199 -3.94 1.02 5.10
C PRO A 199 -5.33 1.42 5.62
N ALA A 200 -6.16 0.41 5.90
CA ALA A 200 -7.23 0.47 6.87
C ALA A 200 -6.73 -0.13 8.19
N LEU A 201 -6.66 0.67 9.24
CA LEU A 201 -6.23 0.24 10.57
C LEU A 201 -7.43 -0.14 11.41
N ASP A 202 -7.43 -1.34 12.00
CA ASP A 202 -8.40 -1.75 13.01
C ASP A 202 -8.37 -0.76 14.19
N MET A 203 -9.52 -0.24 14.59
CA MET A 203 -9.57 0.79 15.64
C MET A 203 -9.36 0.24 17.06
N GLN A 204 -9.42 -1.07 17.26
CA GLN A 204 -9.19 -1.71 18.57
C GLN A 204 -7.73 -2.13 18.74
N THR A 205 -7.11 -2.66 17.67
CA THR A 205 -5.77 -3.26 17.74
C THR A 205 -4.67 -2.42 17.08
N GLY A 206 -5.04 -1.46 16.21
CA GLY A 206 -4.08 -0.72 15.39
C GLY A 206 -3.50 -1.53 14.22
N GLU A 207 -3.91 -2.80 14.06
CA GLU A 207 -3.41 -3.67 12.99
C GLU A 207 -3.99 -3.30 11.63
N ILE A 208 -3.18 -3.43 10.59
CA ILE A 208 -3.65 -3.29 9.21
C ILE A 208 -4.54 -4.48 8.86
N VAL A 209 -5.77 -4.21 8.42
CA VAL A 209 -6.73 -5.24 7.95
C VAL A 209 -6.89 -5.26 6.44
N GLY A 210 -6.51 -4.19 5.76
CA GLY A 210 -6.58 -4.11 4.30
C GLY A 210 -5.87 -2.89 3.73
N VAL A 211 -5.77 -2.87 2.40
CA VAL A 211 -5.20 -1.77 1.61
C VAL A 211 -6.22 -1.25 0.60
N VAL A 212 -6.23 0.05 0.40
CA VAL A 212 -7.10 0.72 -0.59
C VAL A 212 -6.83 0.17 -1.98
N SER A 213 -7.86 -0.36 -2.63
CA SER A 213 -7.79 -0.89 -3.99
C SER A 213 -8.50 -0.01 -5.01
N ARG A 214 -9.82 0.13 -4.91
CA ARG A 214 -10.60 0.81 -5.94
C ARG A 214 -11.91 1.39 -5.43
N GLY A 215 -12.64 2.02 -6.34
CA GLY A 215 -13.98 2.56 -6.10
C GLY A 215 -13.96 3.89 -5.37
N GLY A 216 -15.15 4.37 -5.11
CA GLY A 216 -15.40 5.57 -4.35
C GLY A 216 -14.88 6.89 -4.93
N SER A 217 -15.45 7.94 -4.45
CA SER A 217 -14.88 9.29 -4.53
C SER A 217 -14.98 9.92 -3.15
N CYS A 218 -14.18 10.93 -2.88
CA CYS A 218 -14.16 11.62 -1.58
C CYS A 218 -15.52 12.11 -1.08
N SER A 219 -16.47 12.27 -1.97
CA SER A 219 -17.79 12.86 -1.72
C SER A 219 -18.93 11.86 -1.71
N VAL A 220 -18.67 10.57 -1.99
CA VAL A 220 -19.70 9.52 -2.10
C VAL A 220 -19.54 8.55 -0.94
N GLU A 221 -20.65 8.12 -0.36
CA GLU A 221 -20.70 7.04 0.63
C GLU A 221 -20.76 5.69 -0.07
N GLY A 222 -19.97 4.73 0.44
CA GLY A 222 -19.91 3.37 -0.10
C GLY A 222 -19.03 3.20 -1.33
N ASN A 223 -18.94 1.95 -1.78
CA ASN A 223 -18.10 1.51 -2.91
C ASN A 223 -16.60 1.83 -2.73
N HIS A 224 -16.13 1.89 -1.49
CA HIS A 224 -14.71 2.00 -1.18
C HIS A 224 -14.14 0.61 -0.89
N VAL A 225 -13.50 0.01 -1.89
CA VAL A 225 -13.07 -1.39 -1.85
C VAL A 225 -11.60 -1.50 -1.44
N TYR A 226 -11.37 -2.39 -0.48
CA TYR A 226 -10.07 -2.74 0.06
C TYR A 226 -9.73 -4.20 -0.23
N THR A 227 -8.46 -4.48 -0.48
CA THR A 227 -7.91 -5.84 -0.49
C THR A 227 -7.57 -6.26 0.94
N ARG A 228 -8.05 -7.42 1.37
CA ARG A 228 -7.81 -7.98 2.71
C ARG A 228 -6.37 -8.50 2.83
N VAL A 229 -5.68 -8.12 3.91
CA VAL A 229 -4.29 -8.56 4.12
C VAL A 229 -4.18 -10.01 4.62
N ASP A 230 -5.14 -10.50 5.40
CA ASP A 230 -5.19 -11.88 5.89
C ASP A 230 -5.27 -12.89 4.75
N ALA A 231 -5.98 -12.56 3.68
CA ALA A 231 -6.08 -13.39 2.49
C ALA A 231 -4.74 -13.58 1.75
N TYR A 232 -3.75 -12.75 2.06
CA TYR A 232 -2.40 -12.75 1.49
C TYR A 232 -1.30 -13.05 2.52
N ALA A 233 -1.63 -13.71 3.64
CA ALA A 233 -0.67 -14.03 4.71
C ALA A 233 0.59 -14.76 4.21
N ARG A 234 0.46 -15.66 3.23
CA ARG A 234 1.62 -16.34 2.61
C ARG A 234 2.53 -15.38 1.85
N LEU A 235 1.96 -14.45 1.09
CA LEU A 235 2.71 -13.43 0.38
C LEU A 235 3.43 -12.50 1.36
N ALA A 236 2.75 -12.09 2.43
CA ALA A 236 3.33 -11.28 3.50
C ALA A 236 4.53 -11.99 4.14
N GLN A 237 4.40 -13.28 4.49
CA GLN A 237 5.51 -14.08 5.03
C GLN A 237 6.70 -14.17 4.06
N MET A 238 6.44 -14.31 2.77
CA MET A 238 7.50 -14.27 1.75
C MET A 238 8.19 -12.91 1.72
N ALA A 239 7.42 -11.82 1.76
CA ALA A 239 7.93 -10.46 1.75
C ALA A 239 8.80 -10.15 2.98
N PHE A 240 8.38 -10.56 4.18
CA PHE A 240 9.19 -10.43 5.40
C PHE A 240 10.54 -11.16 5.26
N ARG A 241 10.55 -12.40 4.75
CA ARG A 241 11.82 -13.15 4.52
C ARG A 241 12.74 -12.44 3.52
N GLU A 242 12.17 -11.87 2.44
CA GLU A 242 12.96 -11.12 1.47
C GLU A 242 13.55 -9.83 2.07
N ALA A 243 12.77 -9.11 2.88
CA ALA A 243 13.25 -7.93 3.59
C ALA A 243 14.39 -8.26 4.58
N GLU A 244 14.27 -9.35 5.33
CA GLU A 244 15.34 -9.83 6.21
C GLU A 244 16.60 -10.23 5.42
N ARG A 245 16.43 -10.89 4.25
CA ARG A 245 17.54 -11.27 3.38
C ARG A 245 18.28 -10.02 2.89
N ALA A 246 17.55 -9.02 2.38
CA ALA A 246 18.13 -7.77 1.91
C ALA A 246 18.89 -7.03 3.03
N THR A 247 18.37 -7.05 4.26
CA THR A 247 19.08 -6.46 5.42
C THR A 247 20.41 -7.17 5.67
N ARG A 248 20.45 -8.51 5.65
CA ARG A 248 21.68 -9.28 5.85
C ARG A 248 22.71 -9.03 4.76
N GLU A 249 22.28 -8.96 3.50
CA GLU A 249 23.14 -8.67 2.34
C GLU A 249 23.77 -7.28 2.44
N ASN A 250 22.98 -6.26 2.82
CA ASN A 250 23.47 -4.90 3.03
C ASN A 250 24.49 -4.81 4.18
N VAL A 251 24.26 -5.49 5.28
CA VAL A 251 25.20 -5.54 6.41
C VAL A 251 26.51 -6.24 6.00
N ALA A 252 26.43 -7.34 5.25
CA ALA A 252 27.60 -8.04 4.75
C ALA A 252 28.42 -7.18 3.76
N ALA A 253 27.76 -6.47 2.84
CA ALA A 253 28.41 -5.58 1.89
C ALA A 253 29.13 -4.41 2.58
N ASN A 254 28.54 -3.86 3.64
CA ASN A 254 29.13 -2.74 4.39
C ASN A 254 30.27 -3.17 5.32
N ASN A 255 30.39 -4.46 5.66
CA ASN A 255 31.45 -5.01 6.51
C ASN A 255 32.65 -5.55 5.70
N VAL A 256 32.64 -5.50 4.39
CA VAL A 256 33.81 -5.85 3.56
C VAL A 256 34.82 -4.70 3.67
N VAL A 257 35.81 -4.84 4.55
CA VAL A 257 36.97 -3.95 4.61
C VAL A 257 37.68 -4.03 3.25
N PRO A 258 37.97 -2.88 2.60
CA PRO A 258 38.77 -2.92 1.38
C PRO A 258 40.13 -3.57 1.69
N LEU A 259 40.48 -4.64 1.00
CA LEU A 259 41.81 -5.18 1.04
C LEU A 259 42.79 -4.05 0.71
N ALA A 260 43.62 -3.67 1.68
CA ALA A 260 44.68 -2.69 1.47
C ALA A 260 45.51 -3.18 0.28
N MET A 261 45.59 -2.35 -0.75
CA MET A 261 46.50 -2.61 -1.87
C MET A 261 47.91 -2.70 -1.31
N PRO A 262 48.70 -3.74 -1.67
CA PRO A 262 50.10 -3.79 -1.31
C PRO A 262 50.82 -2.55 -1.87
N PRO A 263 51.82 -1.99 -1.15
CA PRO A 263 52.61 -0.89 -1.67
C PRO A 263 53.24 -1.29 -3.00
N ALA A 264 53.16 -0.39 -3.95
CA ALA A 264 53.83 -0.57 -5.23
C ALA A 264 55.34 -0.71 -5.04
N PRO A 265 56.05 -1.51 -5.91
CA PRO A 265 57.46 -1.78 -5.80
C PRO A 265 58.33 -0.56 -6.04
#